data_40b383237d7dc3ae0e01b193e3c17cf2
#
_entry.id   40b383237d7dc3ae0e01b193e3c17cf2
#
_cell.length_a   1.000
_cell.length_b   1.000
_cell.length_c   1.000
_cell.angle_alpha   90.00
_cell.angle_beta   90.00
_cell.angle_gamma   90.00
#
_symmetry.space_group_name_H-M   'P 1'
#
loop_
_entity.id
_entity.type
_entity.pdbx_description
1 polymer ?
#
loop_
_entity_poly.entity_id
_entity_poly.type
_entity_poly.pdbx_seq_one_letter_code
_entity_poly.pdbx_strand_id
1 'polypeptide(L)'
;EKLLGDLKIEIARFSNSWNVLLPIIYYIYYNPNYFDNTKSIQAYLLRAIFFTYFQSGTTGKLQQMKSNINAFDYEITVDMLEQMDDLNITDGKIEDVLNSQKGSRVAGEVLYYLSLEWLDKSLKYEQDHLHPEDGFNSKPPSVSMEDFNKWRGMRNRLSNLHLLEGILNASKNDMPL
;
A
#
# COMPACT_ATOMS: atom_id res chain seq x y z
N GLU A 1 10.86 0.66 17.15
CA GLU A 1 11.41 -0.46 16.35
C GLU A 1 10.66 -1.76 16.61
N LYS A 2 10.48 -2.18 17.89
CA LYS A 2 9.81 -3.44 18.22
C LYS A 2 8.42 -3.55 17.60
N LEU A 3 7.53 -2.55 17.76
CA LEU A 3 6.19 -2.54 17.18
C LEU A 3 6.21 -2.75 15.65
N LEU A 4 7.07 -2.05 14.94
CA LEU A 4 7.16 -2.18 13.47
C LEU A 4 7.65 -3.58 13.08
N GLY A 5 8.56 -4.16 13.86
CA GLY A 5 9.00 -5.55 13.70
C GLY A 5 7.84 -6.54 13.89
N ASP A 6 7.06 -6.37 14.96
CA ASP A 6 5.88 -7.21 15.27
C ASP A 6 4.81 -7.10 14.15
N LEU A 7 4.66 -5.91 13.56
CA LEU A 7 3.77 -5.66 12.42
C LEU A 7 4.39 -6.08 11.06
N LYS A 8 5.61 -6.64 11.08
CA LYS A 8 6.39 -6.99 9.86
C LYS A 8 6.62 -5.80 8.91
N ILE A 9 6.65 -4.59 9.44
CA ILE A 9 6.81 -3.35 8.68
C ILE A 9 8.27 -2.90 8.72
N GLU A 10 8.90 -2.71 7.56
CA GLU A 10 10.28 -2.27 7.46
C GLU A 10 10.40 -0.75 7.57
N ILE A 11 11.23 -0.28 8.52
CA ILE A 11 11.48 1.16 8.77
C ILE A 11 12.00 1.85 7.49
N ALA A 12 12.83 1.18 6.71
CA ALA A 12 13.39 1.74 5.48
C ALA A 12 12.32 2.20 4.47
N ARG A 13 11.13 1.60 4.49
CA ARG A 13 10.00 1.99 3.63
C ARG A 13 9.40 3.34 3.97
N PHE A 14 9.63 3.85 5.18
CA PHE A 14 9.16 5.16 5.60
C PHE A 14 10.13 6.31 5.27
N SER A 15 11.27 6.04 4.63
CA SER A 15 12.32 7.04 4.36
C SER A 15 11.80 8.35 3.75
N ASN A 16 10.70 8.30 3.01
CA ASN A 16 10.05 9.46 2.40
C ASN A 16 8.75 9.90 3.12
N SER A 17 8.39 9.30 4.25
CA SER A 17 7.10 9.56 4.92
C SER A 17 7.10 9.23 6.41
N TRP A 18 8.13 9.66 7.13
CA TRP A 18 8.22 9.51 8.60
C TRP A 18 7.01 10.06 9.35
N ASN A 19 6.28 11.00 8.74
CA ASN A 19 5.08 11.59 9.32
C ASN A 19 4.00 10.56 9.66
N VAL A 20 3.98 9.42 8.95
CA VAL A 20 3.06 8.30 9.24
C VAL A 20 3.30 7.73 10.65
N LEU A 21 4.53 7.80 11.16
CA LEU A 21 4.88 7.26 12.48
C LEU A 21 4.56 8.21 13.64
N LEU A 22 4.44 9.52 13.39
CA LEU A 22 4.24 10.50 14.46
C LEU A 22 2.94 10.28 15.27
N PRO A 23 1.78 9.98 14.65
CA PRO A 23 0.56 9.63 15.38
C PRO A 23 0.73 8.39 16.25
N ILE A 24 1.50 7.39 15.81
CA ILE A 24 1.77 6.18 16.58
C ILE A 24 2.66 6.50 17.78
N ILE A 25 3.67 7.33 17.62
CA ILE A 25 4.53 7.78 18.72
C ILE A 25 3.68 8.52 19.75
N TYR A 26 2.78 9.40 19.29
CA TYR A 26 1.84 10.12 20.14
C TYR A 26 0.92 9.16 20.90
N TYR A 27 0.33 8.18 20.21
CA TYR A 27 -0.49 7.14 20.81
C TYR A 27 0.27 6.34 21.90
N ILE A 28 1.49 5.85 21.59
CA ILE A 28 2.29 5.06 22.52
C ILE A 28 2.67 5.86 23.77
N TYR A 29 2.85 7.18 23.65
CA TYR A 29 3.15 8.03 24.80
C TYR A 29 2.04 7.97 25.86
N TYR A 30 0.77 7.88 25.47
CA TYR A 30 -0.37 7.75 26.37
C TYR A 30 -0.72 6.29 26.68
N ASN A 31 -0.38 5.36 25.79
CA ASN A 31 -0.73 3.95 25.86
C ASN A 31 0.54 3.07 25.80
N PRO A 32 1.32 3.00 26.91
CA PRO A 32 2.57 2.21 26.90
C PRO A 32 2.33 0.70 26.68
N ASN A 33 1.11 0.21 26.95
CA ASN A 33 0.70 -1.18 26.71
C ASN A 33 0.08 -1.38 25.32
N TYR A 34 0.63 -0.74 24.29
CA TYR A 34 0.12 -0.72 22.92
C TYR A 34 -0.05 -2.09 22.24
N PHE A 35 0.47 -3.16 22.82
CA PHE A 35 0.40 -4.53 22.26
C PHE A 35 -1.03 -5.03 22.07
N ASP A 36 -1.97 -4.60 22.89
CA ASP A 36 -3.37 -5.00 22.79
C ASP A 36 -4.09 -4.34 21.62
N ASN A 37 -3.51 -3.29 21.03
CA ASN A 37 -4.09 -2.50 19.93
C ASN A 37 -3.32 -2.59 18.61
N THR A 38 -2.49 -3.60 18.41
CA THR A 38 -1.65 -3.75 17.22
C THR A 38 -2.45 -3.79 15.91
N LYS A 39 -3.66 -4.36 15.93
CA LYS A 39 -4.54 -4.43 14.74
C LYS A 39 -5.01 -3.06 14.27
N SER A 40 -5.41 -2.18 15.19
CA SER A 40 -5.84 -0.82 14.84
C SER A 40 -4.66 0.03 14.36
N ILE A 41 -3.49 -0.13 14.98
CA ILE A 41 -2.24 0.52 14.56
C ILE A 41 -1.87 0.07 13.15
N GLN A 42 -1.98 -1.24 12.86
CA GLN A 42 -1.73 -1.78 11.52
C GLN A 42 -2.73 -1.22 10.50
N ALA A 43 -4.02 -1.18 10.85
CA ALA A 43 -5.06 -0.62 9.98
C ALA A 43 -4.76 0.85 9.65
N TYR A 44 -4.38 1.65 10.66
CA TYR A 44 -3.95 3.03 10.45
C TYR A 44 -2.76 3.11 9.48
N LEU A 45 -1.69 2.34 9.74
CA LEU A 45 -0.48 2.37 8.92
C LEU A 45 -0.77 2.03 7.45
N LEU A 46 -1.50 0.94 7.21
CA LEU A 46 -1.83 0.51 5.86
C LEU A 46 -2.68 1.55 5.12
N ARG A 47 -3.71 2.12 5.79
CA ARG A 47 -4.53 3.18 5.20
C ARG A 47 -3.70 4.44 4.90
N ALA A 48 -2.86 4.87 5.84
CA ALA A 48 -2.02 6.05 5.66
C ALA A 48 -1.01 5.89 4.51
N ILE A 49 -0.53 4.67 4.26
CA ILE A 49 0.39 4.35 3.18
C ILE A 49 -0.37 4.23 1.85
N PHE A 50 -1.43 3.43 1.80
CA PHE A 50 -2.14 3.11 0.55
C PHE A 50 -2.94 4.30 0.04
N PHE A 51 -3.53 5.10 0.93
CA PHE A 51 -4.27 6.32 0.57
C PHE A 51 -3.37 7.57 0.52
N THR A 52 -2.05 7.39 0.66
CA THR A 52 -1.05 8.47 0.59
C THR A 52 -1.38 9.65 1.50
N TYR A 53 -1.88 9.37 2.71
CA TYR A 53 -2.45 10.35 3.64
C TYR A 53 -1.58 11.59 3.86
N PHE A 54 -0.26 11.43 3.98
CA PHE A 54 0.67 12.53 4.22
C PHE A 54 1.33 13.10 2.96
N GLN A 55 0.80 12.82 1.77
CA GLN A 55 1.38 13.34 0.52
C GLN A 55 1.28 14.88 0.43
N SER A 56 0.24 15.46 1.00
CA SER A 56 0.02 16.92 1.04
C SER A 56 -0.60 17.34 2.37
N GLY A 57 -0.43 18.60 2.75
CA GLY A 57 -1.06 19.18 3.94
C GLY A 57 -0.61 18.56 5.28
N THR A 58 0.63 18.07 5.36
CA THR A 58 1.16 17.25 6.46
C THR A 58 0.91 17.85 7.83
N THR A 59 1.17 19.16 8.04
CA THR A 59 0.99 19.81 9.35
C THR A 59 -0.48 19.76 9.79
N GLY A 60 -1.41 20.10 8.90
CA GLY A 60 -2.85 20.06 9.18
C GLY A 60 -3.31 18.63 9.50
N LYS A 61 -2.84 17.65 8.73
CA LYS A 61 -3.17 16.23 8.94
C LYS A 61 -2.61 15.67 10.24
N LEU A 62 -1.43 16.09 10.66
CA LEU A 62 -0.88 15.72 11.98
C LEU A 62 -1.70 16.34 13.12
N GLN A 63 -2.14 17.59 12.97
CA GLN A 63 -3.02 18.23 13.96
C GLN A 63 -4.39 17.54 14.01
N GLN A 64 -4.96 17.20 12.87
CA GLN A 64 -6.23 16.45 12.79
C GLN A 64 -6.10 15.06 13.45
N MET A 65 -5.05 14.31 13.15
CA MET A 65 -4.79 13.02 13.80
C MET A 65 -4.68 13.16 15.32
N LYS A 66 -3.91 14.14 15.80
CA LYS A 66 -3.80 14.41 17.22
C LYS A 66 -5.15 14.71 17.84
N SER A 67 -5.99 15.55 17.22
CA SER A 67 -7.32 15.90 17.72
C SER A 67 -8.23 14.66 17.77
N ASN A 68 -8.21 13.81 16.74
CA ASN A 68 -9.01 12.60 16.72
C ASN A 68 -8.55 11.58 17.77
N ILE A 69 -7.25 11.35 17.92
CA ILE A 69 -6.72 10.48 18.97
C ILE A 69 -7.15 10.98 20.35
N ASN A 70 -7.11 12.30 20.62
CA ASN A 70 -7.58 12.87 21.89
C ASN A 70 -9.08 12.67 22.09
N ALA A 71 -9.89 12.81 21.04
CA ALA A 71 -11.34 12.64 21.11
C ALA A 71 -11.77 11.17 21.35
N PHE A 72 -10.88 10.23 21.05
CA PHE A 72 -11.05 8.80 21.26
C PHE A 72 -10.21 8.29 22.45
N ASP A 73 -10.17 9.05 23.54
CA ASP A 73 -9.47 8.69 24.78
C ASP A 73 -8.00 8.31 24.60
N TYR A 74 -7.30 9.03 23.71
CA TYR A 74 -5.92 8.78 23.29
C TYR A 74 -5.71 7.45 22.57
N GLU A 75 -6.77 6.86 22.01
CA GLU A 75 -6.70 5.61 21.26
C GLU A 75 -6.68 5.82 19.74
N ILE A 76 -6.01 4.89 19.03
CA ILE A 76 -6.18 4.72 17.59
C ILE A 76 -7.13 3.53 17.41
N THR A 77 -8.35 3.79 16.94
CA THR A 77 -9.35 2.74 16.72
C THR A 77 -9.78 2.69 15.27
N VAL A 78 -10.31 1.55 14.84
CA VAL A 78 -10.90 1.43 13.51
C VAL A 78 -12.06 2.41 13.35
N ASP A 79 -12.90 2.57 14.38
CA ASP A 79 -14.03 3.50 14.36
C ASP A 79 -13.58 4.95 14.16
N MET A 80 -12.48 5.35 14.80
CA MET A 80 -11.87 6.67 14.58
C MET A 80 -11.46 6.84 13.10
N LEU A 81 -10.83 5.80 12.53
CA LEU A 81 -10.37 5.85 11.13
C LEU A 81 -11.53 5.92 10.14
N GLU A 82 -12.66 5.23 10.43
CA GLU A 82 -13.86 5.29 9.58
C GLU A 82 -14.56 6.66 9.62
N GLN A 83 -14.36 7.44 10.67
CA GLN A 83 -14.89 8.81 10.78
C GLN A 83 -14.00 9.86 10.09
N MET A 84 -12.84 9.46 9.60
CA MET A 84 -11.90 10.36 8.93
C MET A 84 -12.03 10.20 7.41
N ASP A 85 -12.53 11.23 6.71
CA ASP A 85 -12.73 11.21 5.25
C ASP A 85 -11.48 10.78 4.47
N ASP A 86 -10.29 11.11 4.95
CA ASP A 86 -9.03 10.74 4.29
C ASP A 86 -8.61 9.28 4.56
N LEU A 87 -9.08 8.66 5.65
CA LEU A 87 -8.64 7.33 6.11
C LEU A 87 -9.75 6.26 6.13
N ASN A 88 -11.03 6.63 5.99
CA ASN A 88 -12.11 5.66 5.86
C ASN A 88 -11.94 4.83 4.58
N ILE A 89 -12.48 3.62 4.60
CA ILE A 89 -12.44 2.74 3.42
C ILE A 89 -13.71 2.99 2.60
N THR A 90 -13.53 3.41 1.35
CA THR A 90 -14.61 3.58 0.38
C THR A 90 -14.28 2.83 -0.91
N ASP A 91 -15.32 2.46 -1.69
CA ASP A 91 -15.13 1.80 -2.99
C ASP A 91 -14.23 2.63 -3.92
N GLY A 92 -14.39 3.97 -3.91
CA GLY A 92 -13.55 4.86 -4.72
C GLY A 92 -12.08 4.78 -4.35
N LYS A 93 -11.73 4.77 -3.05
CA LYS A 93 -10.33 4.63 -2.62
C LYS A 93 -9.75 3.25 -2.93
N ILE A 94 -10.57 2.20 -2.81
CA ILE A 94 -10.16 0.85 -3.21
C ILE A 94 -9.87 0.85 -4.72
N GLU A 95 -10.75 1.45 -5.52
CA GLU A 95 -10.56 1.55 -6.96
C GLU A 95 -9.31 2.34 -7.33
N ASP A 96 -9.03 3.46 -6.66
CA ASP A 96 -7.81 4.25 -6.84
C ASP A 96 -6.55 3.43 -6.57
N VAL A 97 -6.55 2.64 -5.50
CA VAL A 97 -5.44 1.72 -5.17
C VAL A 97 -5.28 0.65 -6.25
N LEU A 98 -6.37 0.00 -6.69
CA LEU A 98 -6.35 -1.02 -7.74
C LEU A 98 -5.91 -0.47 -9.10
N ASN A 99 -6.20 0.81 -9.36
CA ASN A 99 -5.79 1.51 -10.57
C ASN A 99 -4.36 2.05 -10.52
N SER A 100 -3.65 1.89 -9.40
CA SER A 100 -2.26 2.33 -9.29
C SER A 100 -1.38 1.64 -10.32
N GLN A 101 -0.44 2.42 -10.90
CA GLN A 101 0.34 2.01 -12.06
C GLN A 101 1.68 1.38 -11.63
N LYS A 102 2.22 0.53 -12.49
CA LYS A 102 3.60 0.01 -12.38
C LYS A 102 4.59 1.15 -12.13
N GLY A 103 5.50 0.95 -11.18
CA GLY A 103 6.46 1.95 -10.76
C GLY A 103 5.92 2.96 -9.75
N SER A 104 4.59 3.01 -9.51
CA SER A 104 4.06 3.85 -8.45
C SER A 104 4.39 3.29 -7.07
N ARG A 105 4.54 4.19 -6.09
CA ARG A 105 4.76 3.80 -4.70
C ARG A 105 3.60 2.96 -4.17
N VAL A 106 2.36 3.36 -4.44
CA VAL A 106 1.17 2.64 -3.94
C VAL A 106 1.16 1.21 -4.43
N ALA A 107 1.37 0.97 -5.75
CA ALA A 107 1.45 -0.38 -6.29
C ALA A 107 2.56 -1.21 -5.61
N GLY A 108 3.74 -0.62 -5.43
CA GLY A 108 4.86 -1.29 -4.75
C GLY A 108 4.55 -1.66 -3.31
N GLU A 109 3.95 -0.76 -2.54
CA GLU A 109 3.60 -1.02 -1.15
C GLU A 109 2.50 -2.08 -1.03
N VAL A 110 1.44 -2.00 -1.86
CA VAL A 110 0.38 -3.01 -1.84
C VAL A 110 0.92 -4.39 -2.18
N LEU A 111 1.68 -4.52 -3.26
CA LEU A 111 2.30 -5.79 -3.64
C LEU A 111 3.21 -6.34 -2.53
N TYR A 112 4.00 -5.48 -1.90
CA TYR A 112 4.86 -5.88 -0.79
C TYR A 112 4.04 -6.44 0.38
N TYR A 113 3.00 -5.73 0.83
CA TYR A 113 2.18 -6.18 1.94
C TYR A 113 1.40 -7.46 1.64
N LEU A 114 0.91 -7.64 0.42
CA LEU A 114 0.27 -8.88 -0.01
C LEU A 114 1.25 -10.07 -0.06
N SER A 115 2.53 -9.79 -0.23
CA SER A 115 3.57 -10.80 -0.41
C SER A 115 4.40 -11.08 0.85
N LEU A 116 4.13 -10.40 1.96
CA LEU A 116 4.96 -10.40 3.18
C LEU A 116 5.33 -11.77 3.72
N GLU A 117 4.45 -12.77 3.56
CA GLU A 117 4.65 -14.10 4.15
C GLU A 117 5.70 -14.93 3.40
N TRP A 118 5.96 -14.60 2.15
CA TRP A 118 6.85 -15.37 1.26
C TRP A 118 8.01 -14.56 0.67
N LEU A 119 8.10 -13.27 1.00
CA LEU A 119 9.26 -12.47 0.59
C LEU A 119 10.50 -12.79 1.43
N ASP A 120 11.60 -13.15 0.76
CA ASP A 120 12.92 -13.14 1.38
C ASP A 120 13.44 -11.69 1.43
N LYS A 121 13.52 -11.13 2.64
CA LYS A 121 13.94 -9.74 2.85
C LYS A 121 15.40 -9.45 2.49
N SER A 122 16.21 -10.48 2.24
CA SER A 122 17.57 -10.33 1.75
C SER A 122 17.69 -10.07 0.25
N LEU A 123 16.59 -10.30 -0.48
CA LEU A 123 16.51 -10.17 -1.93
C LEU A 123 15.88 -8.84 -2.35
N LYS A 124 16.23 -8.38 -3.54
CA LYS A 124 15.58 -7.24 -4.19
C LYS A 124 14.44 -7.74 -5.06
N TYR A 125 13.29 -7.11 -4.89
CA TYR A 125 12.10 -7.38 -5.69
C TYR A 125 11.73 -6.18 -6.54
N GLU A 126 11.25 -6.46 -7.74
CA GLU A 126 10.79 -5.49 -8.71
C GLU A 126 9.33 -5.75 -9.06
N GLN A 127 8.61 -4.70 -9.44
CA GLN A 127 7.26 -4.83 -9.96
C GLN A 127 7.34 -5.35 -11.38
N ASP A 128 6.75 -6.49 -11.62
CA ASP A 128 6.70 -7.10 -12.95
C ASP A 128 5.26 -7.41 -13.37
N HIS A 129 5.04 -7.61 -14.66
CA HIS A 129 3.74 -7.93 -15.22
C HIS A 129 3.44 -9.43 -15.11
N LEU A 130 2.23 -9.78 -14.65
CA LEU A 130 1.70 -11.13 -14.74
C LEU A 130 1.51 -11.53 -16.21
N HIS A 131 0.88 -10.64 -16.98
CA HIS A 131 0.78 -10.76 -18.43
C HIS A 131 1.72 -9.75 -19.09
N PRO A 132 2.72 -10.20 -19.88
CA PRO A 132 3.72 -9.32 -20.47
C PRO A 132 3.11 -8.19 -21.28
N GLU A 133 3.76 -7.04 -21.26
CA GLU A 133 3.27 -5.84 -21.94
C GLU A 133 3.11 -6.06 -23.45
N ASP A 134 3.98 -6.87 -24.07
CA ASP A 134 3.93 -7.22 -25.48
C ASP A 134 2.69 -8.02 -25.89
N GLY A 135 2.10 -8.77 -24.95
CA GLY A 135 0.83 -9.46 -25.18
C GLY A 135 -0.35 -8.50 -25.49
N PHE A 136 -0.19 -7.21 -25.18
CA PHE A 136 -1.18 -6.18 -25.48
C PHE A 136 -0.89 -5.38 -26.75
N ASN A 137 0.10 -5.77 -27.57
CA ASN A 137 0.44 -5.10 -28.82
C ASN A 137 -0.46 -5.53 -29.98
N SER A 138 -1.00 -6.76 -29.94
CA SER A 138 -1.88 -7.28 -30.97
C SER A 138 -3.13 -7.95 -30.38
N LYS A 139 -4.30 -7.63 -30.98
CA LYS A 139 -5.57 -8.18 -30.54
C LYS A 139 -5.71 -9.66 -30.92
N PRO A 140 -5.98 -10.58 -29.95
CA PRO A 140 -6.33 -11.96 -30.27
C PRO A 140 -7.60 -12.03 -31.15
N PRO A 141 -7.67 -12.95 -32.10
CA PRO A 141 -8.84 -13.09 -33.01
C PRO A 141 -10.17 -13.30 -32.27
N SER A 142 -10.14 -14.01 -31.16
CA SER A 142 -11.32 -14.36 -30.34
C SER A 142 -11.82 -13.23 -29.43
N VAL A 143 -11.11 -12.12 -29.35
CA VAL A 143 -11.44 -11.01 -28.41
C VAL A 143 -12.09 -9.85 -29.18
N SER A 144 -13.12 -9.22 -28.59
CA SER A 144 -13.70 -8.00 -29.17
C SER A 144 -12.70 -6.83 -29.10
N MET A 145 -12.86 -5.84 -29.97
CA MET A 145 -12.00 -4.64 -29.93
C MET A 145 -12.25 -3.85 -28.64
N GLU A 146 -13.48 -3.84 -28.14
CA GLU A 146 -13.84 -3.17 -26.89
C GLU A 146 -13.13 -3.80 -25.69
N ASP A 147 -13.21 -5.12 -25.54
CA ASP A 147 -12.53 -5.85 -24.47
C ASP A 147 -11.01 -5.71 -24.57
N PHE A 148 -10.47 -5.79 -25.77
CA PHE A 148 -9.03 -5.62 -25.96
C PHE A 148 -8.55 -4.23 -25.55
N ASN A 149 -9.27 -3.17 -25.88
CA ASN A 149 -8.95 -1.81 -25.47
C ASN A 149 -9.05 -1.66 -23.94
N LYS A 150 -10.03 -2.30 -23.30
CA LYS A 150 -10.17 -2.35 -21.86
C LYS A 150 -8.95 -3.05 -21.20
N TRP A 151 -8.57 -4.24 -21.69
CA TRP A 151 -7.41 -4.97 -21.19
C TRP A 151 -6.11 -4.18 -21.38
N ARG A 152 -5.93 -3.59 -22.55
CA ARG A 152 -4.78 -2.74 -22.85
C ARG A 152 -4.68 -1.53 -21.92
N GLY A 153 -5.82 -0.96 -21.51
CA GLY A 153 -5.88 0.12 -20.51
C GLY A 153 -5.50 -0.33 -19.11
N MET A 154 -5.58 -1.64 -18.81
CA MET A 154 -5.27 -2.21 -17.51
C MET A 154 -3.86 -2.82 -17.41
N ARG A 155 -3.11 -2.88 -18.51
CA ARG A 155 -1.82 -3.61 -18.60
C ARG A 155 -0.81 -3.23 -17.53
N ASN A 156 -0.75 -1.95 -17.14
CA ASN A 156 0.19 -1.43 -16.15
C ASN A 156 -0.43 -1.21 -14.76
N ARG A 157 -1.69 -1.63 -14.54
CA ARG A 157 -2.37 -1.47 -13.25
C ARG A 157 -1.98 -2.58 -12.28
N LEU A 158 -2.14 -2.30 -10.99
CA LEU A 158 -1.86 -3.23 -9.90
C LEU A 158 -2.39 -4.64 -10.15
N SER A 159 -3.57 -4.77 -10.75
CA SER A 159 -4.21 -6.06 -11.06
C SER A 159 -3.42 -6.95 -12.05
N ASN A 160 -2.48 -6.38 -12.79
CA ASN A 160 -1.58 -7.11 -13.69
C ASN A 160 -0.13 -7.13 -13.21
N LEU A 161 0.10 -6.84 -11.94
CA LEU A 161 1.45 -6.74 -11.37
C LEU A 161 1.66 -7.76 -10.26
N HIS A 162 2.91 -8.17 -10.10
CA HIS A 162 3.38 -8.93 -8.95
C HIS A 162 4.80 -8.48 -8.58
N LEU A 163 5.33 -8.98 -7.46
CA LEU A 163 6.74 -8.84 -7.12
C LEU A 163 7.50 -10.04 -7.66
N LEU A 164 8.57 -9.77 -8.39
CA LEU A 164 9.51 -10.79 -8.87
C LEU A 164 10.90 -10.43 -8.40
N GLU A 165 11.69 -11.43 -8.02
CA GLU A 165 13.10 -11.24 -7.71
C GLU A 165 13.83 -10.64 -8.93
N GLY A 166 14.67 -9.62 -8.70
CA GLY A 166 15.31 -8.86 -9.79
C GLY A 166 16.13 -9.72 -10.74
N ILE A 167 16.81 -10.79 -10.23
CA ILE A 167 17.56 -11.73 -11.08
C ILE A 167 16.61 -12.54 -11.96
N LEU A 168 15.49 -13.02 -11.41
CA LEU A 168 14.49 -13.76 -12.16
C LEU A 168 13.76 -12.85 -13.17
N ASN A 169 13.49 -11.61 -12.79
CA ASN A 169 12.89 -10.62 -13.66
C ASN A 169 13.78 -10.35 -14.89
N ALA A 170 15.08 -10.15 -14.68
CA ALA A 170 16.03 -9.95 -15.77
C ALA A 170 16.13 -11.15 -16.72
N SER A 171 15.91 -12.39 -16.23
CA SER A 171 15.98 -13.61 -17.04
C SER A 171 14.68 -13.97 -17.75
N LYS A 172 13.53 -13.47 -17.23
CA LYS A 172 12.20 -13.77 -17.75
C LYS A 172 11.95 -13.16 -19.13
N ASN A 173 12.53 -11.98 -19.42
CA ASN A 173 12.19 -11.17 -20.61
C ASN A 173 10.66 -10.99 -20.71
N ASP A 174 10.08 -11.24 -21.90
CA ASP A 174 8.66 -11.11 -22.18
C ASP A 174 7.85 -12.41 -21.99
N MET A 175 8.41 -13.40 -21.31
CA MET A 175 7.69 -14.65 -21.02
C MET A 175 6.65 -14.43 -19.91
N PRO A 176 5.41 -14.91 -20.06
CA PRO A 176 4.45 -14.93 -18.96
C PRO A 176 4.92 -15.90 -17.85
N LEU A 177 4.44 -15.68 -16.64
CA LEU A 177 4.64 -16.59 -15.51
C LEU A 177 3.82 -17.85 -15.65
#